data_7bb31a873338c8981079973de3236a0c
#
_entry.id   7bb31a873338c8981079973de3236a0c
#
_cell.length_a   1.000
_cell.length_b   1.000
_cell.length_c   1.000
_cell.angle_alpha   90.00
_cell.angle_beta   90.00
_cell.angle_gamma   90.00
#
_symmetry.space_group_name_H-M   'P 1'
#
loop_
_entity.id
_entity.type
_entity.pdbx_description
1 polymer ?
#
loop_
_entity_poly.entity_id
_entity_poly.type
_entity_poly.pdbx_seq_one_letter_code
_entity_poly.pdbx_strand_id
1 'polypeptide(L)'
;MALGFSSLYLWQNALGIILLIHCQLIIQADDASKAILEEELIYKGDVSYFKGKPYTGSIVKFHNNNKKAETYSLKNGKLHGVWVEWNIEGQIINQAKYRNGLLNGVFIQFRSDGSREFEVTYVDGVENGPFKRWFKNGRLWVEENYFAGKLDGPSKIFYSDGRIQVQSIYQSGKKNGLENAWYDNGKLRWEIFYEEGKIKNKLRWKSDGTPSEKKLPTIF
;
A
#
# COMPACT_ATOMS: atom_id res chain seq x y z
N MET A 1 46.10 6.04 13.44
CA MET A 1 45.20 4.93 13.81
C MET A 1 43.77 5.42 13.69
N ALA A 2 43.14 5.15 12.56
CA ALA A 2 41.71 5.42 12.34
C ALA A 2 41.18 4.33 11.42
N LEU A 3 40.42 3.41 11.98
CA LEU A 3 39.71 2.36 11.24
C LEU A 3 38.26 2.31 11.75
N GLY A 4 37.32 2.46 10.84
CA GLY A 4 36.10 1.71 10.90
C GLY A 4 34.81 2.45 11.24
N PHE A 5 34.22 3.17 10.30
CA PHE A 5 32.79 3.42 10.24
C PHE A 5 32.29 3.30 8.79
N SER A 6 32.19 2.09 8.28
CA SER A 6 31.54 1.85 6.97
C SER A 6 30.79 0.51 6.85
N SER A 7 30.56 -0.22 7.93
CA SER A 7 29.93 -1.55 7.85
C SER A 7 28.45 -1.61 8.27
N LEU A 8 27.86 -0.56 8.84
CA LEU A 8 26.46 -0.60 9.29
C LEU A 8 25.42 -0.33 8.20
N TYR A 9 25.78 0.39 7.15
CA TYR A 9 24.83 0.72 6.06
C TYR A 9 24.58 -0.42 5.06
N LEU A 10 25.48 -1.37 4.96
CA LEU A 10 25.36 -2.52 4.07
C LEU A 10 24.47 -3.65 4.64
N TRP A 11 24.29 -3.71 5.97
CA TRP A 11 23.48 -4.76 6.60
C TRP A 11 21.98 -4.49 6.57
N GLN A 12 21.54 -3.25 6.54
CA GLN A 12 20.12 -2.92 6.47
C GLN A 12 19.49 -3.22 5.09
N ASN A 13 20.28 -3.09 4.02
CA ASN A 13 19.82 -3.47 2.68
C ASN A 13 19.84 -4.99 2.44
N ALA A 14 20.76 -5.72 3.07
CA ALA A 14 20.84 -7.17 2.97
C ALA A 14 19.70 -7.88 3.71
N LEU A 15 19.27 -7.38 4.87
CA LEU A 15 18.13 -7.93 5.62
C LEU A 15 16.80 -7.72 4.89
N GLY A 16 16.61 -6.59 4.21
CA GLY A 16 15.43 -6.33 3.37
C GLY A 16 15.37 -7.27 2.16
N ILE A 17 16.50 -7.53 1.52
CA ILE A 17 16.60 -8.45 0.38
C ILE A 17 16.45 -9.91 0.82
N ILE A 18 17.03 -10.29 1.98
CA ILE A 18 16.91 -11.65 2.54
C ILE A 18 15.48 -11.97 2.98
N LEU A 19 14.74 -10.99 3.56
CA LEU A 19 13.31 -11.17 3.89
C LEU A 19 12.44 -11.29 2.63
N LEU A 20 12.75 -10.56 1.56
CA LEU A 20 12.05 -10.67 0.28
C LEU A 20 12.34 -12.03 -0.40
N ILE A 21 13.58 -12.50 -0.35
CA ILE A 21 14.00 -13.81 -0.90
C ILE A 21 13.38 -14.96 -0.06
N HIS A 22 13.32 -14.84 1.28
CA HIS A 22 12.66 -15.84 2.12
C HIS A 22 11.13 -15.86 1.91
N CYS A 23 10.50 -14.71 1.68
CA CYS A 23 9.06 -14.68 1.35
C CYS A 23 8.78 -15.30 -0.03
N GLN A 24 9.67 -15.10 -1.01
CA GLN A 24 9.58 -15.77 -2.34
C GLN A 24 9.89 -17.25 -2.28
N LEU A 25 10.83 -17.72 -1.42
CA LEU A 25 11.19 -19.12 -1.29
C LEU A 25 10.16 -19.96 -0.52
N ILE A 26 9.44 -19.35 0.44
CA ILE A 26 8.39 -20.06 1.19
C ILE A 26 7.15 -20.33 0.32
N ILE A 27 6.90 -19.49 -0.70
CA ILE A 27 5.79 -19.72 -1.65
C ILE A 27 6.14 -20.80 -2.70
N GLN A 28 7.42 -21.11 -2.91
CA GLN A 28 7.85 -22.05 -3.96
C GLN A 28 7.95 -23.53 -3.54
N ALA A 29 8.06 -23.86 -2.25
CA ALA A 29 8.52 -25.20 -1.89
C ALA A 29 7.45 -26.20 -1.46
N ASP A 30 6.34 -25.83 -0.84
CA ASP A 30 5.53 -26.81 -0.11
C ASP A 30 4.11 -27.08 -0.64
N ASP A 31 3.53 -26.28 -1.53
CA ASP A 31 2.11 -26.40 -1.87
C ASP A 31 1.79 -26.61 -3.37
N ALA A 32 2.74 -26.42 -4.27
CA ALA A 32 2.50 -26.54 -5.72
C ALA A 32 2.22 -28.00 -6.16
N SER A 33 2.63 -29.00 -5.38
CA SER A 33 2.43 -30.42 -5.72
C SER A 33 1.00 -30.92 -5.48
N LYS A 34 0.15 -30.11 -4.82
CA LYS A 34 -1.27 -30.43 -4.51
C LYS A 34 -2.25 -29.37 -5.02
N ALA A 35 -1.79 -28.35 -5.74
CA ALA A 35 -2.68 -27.34 -6.29
C ALA A 35 -3.51 -27.95 -7.44
N ILE A 36 -4.82 -27.65 -7.47
CA ILE A 36 -5.68 -27.97 -8.60
C ILE A 36 -5.80 -26.75 -9.54
N LEU A 37 -6.23 -27.02 -10.79
CA LEU A 37 -6.48 -25.97 -11.76
C LEU A 37 -7.78 -25.22 -11.42
N GLU A 38 -7.81 -23.92 -11.66
CA GLU A 38 -9.03 -23.12 -11.43
C GLU A 38 -10.22 -23.63 -12.22
N GLU A 39 -10.01 -24.11 -13.46
CA GLU A 39 -11.04 -24.66 -14.33
C GLU A 39 -11.71 -25.93 -13.81
N GLU A 40 -11.13 -26.60 -12.80
CA GLU A 40 -11.72 -27.75 -12.13
C GLU A 40 -12.74 -27.35 -11.05
N LEU A 41 -12.84 -26.06 -10.73
CA LEU A 41 -13.77 -25.55 -9.72
C LEU A 41 -15.16 -25.26 -10.30
N ILE A 42 -16.17 -25.51 -9.48
CA ILE A 42 -17.55 -25.09 -9.73
C ILE A 42 -17.90 -24.01 -8.72
N TYR A 43 -18.33 -22.86 -9.22
CA TYR A 43 -18.70 -21.72 -8.39
C TYR A 43 -20.20 -21.71 -8.12
N LYS A 44 -20.58 -21.59 -6.84
CA LYS A 44 -21.99 -21.43 -6.42
C LYS A 44 -22.04 -20.26 -5.43
N GLY A 45 -22.49 -19.09 -5.93
CA GLY A 45 -22.40 -17.83 -5.18
C GLY A 45 -20.93 -17.47 -4.90
N ASP A 46 -20.61 -17.22 -3.65
CA ASP A 46 -19.27 -16.87 -3.15
C ASP A 46 -18.44 -18.10 -2.69
N VAL A 47 -18.91 -19.32 -2.98
CA VAL A 47 -18.27 -20.58 -2.57
C VAL A 47 -17.83 -21.38 -3.77
N SER A 48 -16.56 -21.81 -3.76
CA SER A 48 -15.94 -22.66 -4.78
C SER A 48 -15.97 -24.13 -4.36
N TYR A 49 -16.41 -24.99 -5.25
CA TYR A 49 -16.57 -26.43 -5.04
C TYR A 49 -15.62 -27.24 -5.95
N PHE A 50 -15.10 -28.30 -5.39
CA PHE A 50 -14.38 -29.33 -6.13
C PHE A 50 -14.97 -30.71 -5.80
N LYS A 51 -15.33 -31.49 -6.84
CA LYS A 51 -15.99 -32.82 -6.69
C LYS A 51 -17.20 -32.77 -5.74
N GLY A 52 -18.01 -31.72 -5.87
CA GLY A 52 -19.27 -31.55 -5.13
C GLY A 52 -19.14 -31.10 -3.68
N LYS A 53 -17.94 -30.80 -3.18
CA LYS A 53 -17.69 -30.30 -1.81
C LYS A 53 -17.01 -28.92 -1.85
N PRO A 54 -17.29 -28.02 -0.87
CA PRO A 54 -16.52 -26.79 -0.71
C PRO A 54 -15.03 -27.12 -0.64
N TYR A 55 -14.23 -26.51 -1.50
CA TYR A 55 -12.82 -26.86 -1.61
C TYR A 55 -11.97 -26.19 -0.52
N THR A 56 -10.99 -26.93 -0.02
CA THR A 56 -9.91 -26.41 0.82
C THR A 56 -8.59 -26.88 0.24
N GLY A 57 -7.74 -25.95 -0.16
CA GLY A 57 -6.44 -26.22 -0.78
C GLY A 57 -5.99 -25.07 -1.66
N SER A 58 -4.89 -25.28 -2.38
CA SER A 58 -4.27 -24.32 -3.27
C SER A 58 -4.81 -24.43 -4.69
N ILE A 59 -4.92 -23.30 -5.36
CA ILE A 59 -5.37 -23.15 -6.74
C ILE A 59 -4.26 -22.50 -7.53
N VAL A 60 -4.11 -22.94 -8.78
CA VAL A 60 -3.27 -22.29 -9.77
C VAL A 60 -4.06 -22.05 -11.06
N LYS A 61 -3.83 -20.88 -11.65
CA LYS A 61 -4.31 -20.48 -12.97
C LYS A 61 -3.14 -20.15 -13.86
N PHE A 62 -3.24 -20.45 -15.12
CA PHE A 62 -2.19 -20.21 -16.11
C PHE A 62 -2.67 -19.26 -17.20
N HIS A 63 -1.74 -18.46 -17.72
CA HIS A 63 -1.90 -17.72 -18.97
C HIS A 63 -1.85 -18.70 -20.18
N ASN A 64 -2.27 -18.24 -21.36
CA ASN A 64 -2.24 -19.02 -22.60
C ASN A 64 -0.82 -19.46 -23.01
N ASN A 65 0.23 -18.84 -22.46
CA ASN A 65 1.64 -19.23 -22.68
C ASN A 65 2.18 -20.20 -21.61
N ASN A 66 1.32 -20.83 -20.81
CA ASN A 66 1.63 -21.76 -19.73
C ASN A 66 2.44 -21.16 -18.56
N LYS A 67 2.55 -19.83 -18.46
CA LYS A 67 3.08 -19.20 -17.25
C LYS A 67 1.95 -18.99 -16.24
N LYS A 68 2.30 -19.02 -14.95
CA LYS A 68 1.34 -18.76 -13.87
C LYS A 68 0.69 -17.39 -14.08
N ALA A 69 -0.63 -17.33 -13.99
CA ALA A 69 -1.43 -16.10 -13.97
C ALA A 69 -1.83 -15.74 -12.54
N GLU A 70 -2.31 -16.73 -11.78
CA GLU A 70 -2.71 -16.53 -10.40
C GLU A 70 -2.39 -17.76 -9.56
N THR A 71 -2.11 -17.55 -8.28
CA THR A 71 -2.16 -18.60 -7.25
C THR A 71 -2.89 -18.05 -6.03
N TYR A 72 -3.71 -18.90 -5.43
CA TYR A 72 -4.44 -18.57 -4.21
C TYR A 72 -4.81 -19.83 -3.45
N SER A 73 -5.21 -19.65 -2.20
CA SER A 73 -5.72 -20.75 -1.39
C SER A 73 -7.18 -20.52 -1.04
N LEU A 74 -7.91 -21.63 -0.92
CA LEU A 74 -9.29 -21.66 -0.48
C LEU A 74 -9.38 -22.41 0.86
N LYS A 75 -10.30 -21.97 1.72
CA LYS A 75 -10.73 -22.69 2.92
C LYS A 75 -12.25 -22.74 2.93
N ASN A 76 -12.81 -23.95 2.91
CA ASN A 76 -14.26 -24.17 2.81
C ASN A 76 -14.89 -23.39 1.61
N GLY A 77 -14.19 -23.39 0.47
CA GLY A 77 -14.62 -22.76 -0.77
C GLY A 77 -14.44 -21.24 -0.84
N LYS A 78 -13.86 -20.59 0.18
CA LYS A 78 -13.64 -19.15 0.21
C LYS A 78 -12.16 -18.79 0.23
N LEU A 79 -11.78 -17.70 -0.44
CA LEU A 79 -10.41 -17.20 -0.44
C LEU A 79 -9.87 -17.10 1.00
N HIS A 80 -8.70 -17.68 1.24
CA HIS A 80 -8.05 -17.71 2.54
C HIS A 80 -6.54 -17.87 2.39
N GLY A 81 -5.76 -16.98 3.02
CA GLY A 81 -4.30 -16.99 2.87
C GLY A 81 -3.83 -16.02 1.79
N VAL A 82 -2.70 -16.31 1.18
CA VAL A 82 -2.06 -15.42 0.18
C VAL A 82 -2.66 -15.66 -1.19
N TRP A 83 -2.90 -14.57 -1.92
CA TRP A 83 -3.22 -14.52 -3.34
C TRP A 83 -2.11 -13.75 -4.05
N VAL A 84 -1.64 -14.26 -5.18
CA VAL A 84 -0.62 -13.63 -6.01
C VAL A 84 -1.07 -13.69 -7.47
N GLU A 85 -0.89 -12.58 -8.17
CA GLU A 85 -1.18 -12.45 -9.60
C GLU A 85 0.11 -12.05 -10.35
N TRP A 86 0.31 -12.66 -11.50
CA TRP A 86 1.42 -12.40 -12.42
C TRP A 86 0.90 -11.90 -13.77
N ASN A 87 1.67 -11.06 -14.42
CA ASN A 87 1.45 -10.74 -15.83
C ASN A 87 1.93 -11.88 -16.75
N ILE A 88 1.67 -11.74 -18.04
CA ILE A 88 2.02 -12.75 -19.05
C ILE A 88 3.55 -12.95 -19.21
N GLU A 89 4.36 -11.99 -18.80
CA GLU A 89 5.81 -12.06 -18.74
C GLU A 89 6.30 -12.86 -17.50
N GLY A 90 5.43 -13.08 -16.50
CA GLY A 90 5.71 -13.80 -15.26
C GLY A 90 6.22 -12.92 -14.13
N GLN A 91 5.96 -11.61 -14.21
CA GLN A 91 6.26 -10.66 -13.14
C GLN A 91 5.02 -10.53 -12.23
N ILE A 92 5.24 -10.44 -10.92
CA ILE A 92 4.16 -10.19 -9.95
C ILE A 92 3.61 -8.79 -10.19
N ILE A 93 2.29 -8.68 -10.35
CA ILE A 93 1.56 -7.42 -10.50
C ILE A 93 0.71 -7.10 -9.28
N ASN A 94 0.17 -8.12 -8.60
CA ASN A 94 -0.60 -7.93 -7.38
C ASN A 94 -0.29 -9.04 -6.35
N GLN A 95 -0.36 -8.67 -5.07
CA GLN A 95 -0.29 -9.59 -3.95
C GLN A 95 -1.29 -9.17 -2.87
N ALA A 96 -2.02 -10.11 -2.31
CA ALA A 96 -3.00 -9.84 -1.27
C ALA A 96 -3.04 -10.97 -0.23
N LYS A 97 -3.67 -10.66 0.91
CA LYS A 97 -4.02 -11.67 1.91
C LYS A 97 -5.52 -11.65 2.17
N TYR A 98 -6.10 -12.84 2.18
CA TYR A 98 -7.53 -13.04 2.39
C TYR A 98 -7.83 -13.85 3.65
N ARG A 99 -8.98 -13.60 4.25
CA ARG A 99 -9.57 -14.39 5.32
C ARG A 99 -11.07 -14.55 5.05
N ASN A 100 -11.52 -15.82 4.87
CA ASN A 100 -12.93 -16.16 4.63
C ASN A 100 -13.58 -15.37 3.48
N GLY A 101 -12.85 -15.16 2.38
CA GLY A 101 -13.32 -14.46 1.20
C GLY A 101 -13.09 -12.94 1.21
N LEU A 102 -12.68 -12.36 2.33
CA LEU A 102 -12.45 -10.92 2.47
C LEU A 102 -10.96 -10.60 2.52
N LEU A 103 -10.55 -9.47 1.94
CA LEU A 103 -9.21 -8.92 2.09
C LEU A 103 -8.91 -8.72 3.59
N ASN A 104 -7.80 -9.28 4.06
CA ASN A 104 -7.41 -9.22 5.46
C ASN A 104 -5.89 -9.28 5.59
N GLY A 105 -5.28 -8.12 5.63
CA GLY A 105 -3.85 -7.88 5.58
C GLY A 105 -3.47 -6.88 4.51
N VAL A 106 -2.21 -6.88 4.09
CA VAL A 106 -1.70 -5.92 3.11
C VAL A 106 -2.03 -6.40 1.69
N PHE A 107 -2.59 -5.50 0.89
CA PHE A 107 -2.65 -5.58 -0.57
C PHE A 107 -1.50 -4.75 -1.14
N ILE A 108 -0.76 -5.29 -2.10
CA ILE A 108 0.36 -4.63 -2.76
C ILE A 108 0.13 -4.70 -4.26
N GLN A 109 0.27 -3.57 -4.95
CA GLN A 109 0.35 -3.50 -6.41
C GLN A 109 1.77 -3.15 -6.84
N PHE A 110 2.24 -3.84 -7.87
CA PHE A 110 3.55 -3.63 -8.47
C PHE A 110 3.41 -3.08 -9.89
N ARG A 111 4.38 -2.31 -10.33
CA ARG A 111 4.54 -1.90 -11.73
C ARG A 111 5.19 -3.03 -12.54
N SER A 112 5.15 -2.88 -13.86
CA SER A 112 5.80 -3.82 -14.79
C SER A 112 7.32 -3.94 -14.64
N ASP A 113 7.99 -2.98 -14.00
CA ASP A 113 9.41 -3.05 -13.66
C ASP A 113 9.68 -3.76 -12.31
N GLY A 114 8.63 -4.28 -11.65
CA GLY A 114 8.70 -4.94 -10.35
C GLY A 114 8.76 -3.98 -9.16
N SER A 115 8.79 -2.67 -9.38
CA SER A 115 8.75 -1.70 -8.28
C SER A 115 7.34 -1.62 -7.68
N ARG A 116 7.24 -1.37 -6.37
CA ARG A 116 5.94 -1.14 -5.72
C ARG A 116 5.29 0.12 -6.26
N GLU A 117 4.00 0.03 -6.58
CA GLU A 117 3.19 1.19 -6.91
C GLU A 117 2.46 1.72 -5.68
N PHE A 118 1.70 0.86 -5.01
CA PHE A 118 1.09 1.18 -3.73
C PHE A 118 0.89 -0.06 -2.86
N GLU A 119 0.67 0.17 -1.58
CA GLU A 119 0.21 -0.82 -0.62
C GLU A 119 -0.89 -0.22 0.27
N VAL A 120 -1.84 -1.05 0.67
CA VAL A 120 -2.94 -0.68 1.54
C VAL A 120 -3.27 -1.84 2.47
N THR A 121 -3.60 -1.54 3.72
CA THR A 121 -3.95 -2.56 4.72
C THR A 121 -5.47 -2.66 4.86
N TYR A 122 -5.96 -3.91 4.82
CA TYR A 122 -7.37 -4.24 5.00
C TYR A 122 -7.61 -5.06 6.26
N VAL A 123 -8.75 -4.86 6.88
CA VAL A 123 -9.33 -5.71 7.92
C VAL A 123 -10.75 -6.05 7.50
N ASP A 124 -11.02 -7.34 7.28
CA ASP A 124 -12.33 -7.86 6.86
C ASP A 124 -12.96 -7.10 5.67
N GLY A 125 -12.14 -6.81 4.66
CA GLY A 125 -12.53 -6.16 3.41
C GLY A 125 -12.59 -4.63 3.47
N VAL A 126 -12.32 -4.02 4.63
CA VAL A 126 -12.36 -2.56 4.82
C VAL A 126 -10.93 -2.05 5.03
N GLU A 127 -10.59 -0.93 4.39
CA GLU A 127 -9.30 -0.26 4.59
C GLU A 127 -9.13 0.13 6.05
N ASN A 128 -8.06 -0.38 6.68
CA ASN A 128 -7.81 -0.18 8.10
C ASN A 128 -6.31 -0.33 8.39
N GLY A 129 -5.63 0.79 8.55
CA GLY A 129 -4.19 0.87 8.72
C GLY A 129 -3.50 1.70 7.64
N PRO A 130 -2.19 1.54 7.46
CA PRO A 130 -1.40 2.36 6.55
C PRO A 130 -1.75 2.11 5.07
N PHE A 131 -1.77 3.23 4.33
CA PHE A 131 -1.70 3.31 2.88
C PHE A 131 -0.41 4.00 2.48
N LYS A 132 0.32 3.44 1.51
CA LYS A 132 1.53 4.03 0.94
C LYS A 132 1.53 3.94 -0.56
N ARG A 133 2.01 4.99 -1.23
CA ARG A 133 2.20 5.02 -2.68
C ARG A 133 3.60 5.53 -3.00
N TRP A 134 4.22 4.98 -4.03
CA TRP A 134 5.58 5.31 -4.41
C TRP A 134 5.66 5.91 -5.82
N PHE A 135 6.58 6.83 -5.99
CA PHE A 135 7.03 7.27 -7.30
C PHE A 135 7.76 6.13 -8.03
N LYS A 136 7.89 6.25 -9.35
CA LYS A 136 8.64 5.29 -10.18
C LYS A 136 10.12 5.18 -9.77
N ASN A 137 10.70 6.22 -9.18
CA ASN A 137 12.08 6.20 -8.66
C ASN A 137 12.21 5.48 -7.30
N GLY A 138 11.15 4.82 -6.80
CA GLY A 138 11.13 4.09 -5.55
C GLY A 138 10.95 4.93 -4.28
N ARG A 139 10.91 6.26 -4.40
CA ARG A 139 10.66 7.13 -3.25
C ARG A 139 9.19 7.21 -2.92
N LEU A 140 8.89 7.39 -1.64
CA LEU A 140 7.52 7.54 -1.14
C LEU A 140 6.89 8.81 -1.74
N TRP A 141 5.65 8.67 -2.23
CA TRP A 141 4.85 9.77 -2.75
C TRP A 141 3.73 10.16 -1.80
N VAL A 142 2.99 9.17 -1.28
CA VAL A 142 1.88 9.37 -0.37
C VAL A 142 2.02 8.42 0.81
N GLU A 143 1.79 8.92 2.01
CA GLU A 143 1.65 8.13 3.23
C GLU A 143 0.41 8.62 3.98
N GLU A 144 -0.52 7.70 4.20
CA GLU A 144 -1.81 7.97 4.83
C GLU A 144 -2.16 6.85 5.79
N ASN A 145 -3.14 7.09 6.64
CA ASN A 145 -3.70 6.06 7.51
C ASN A 145 -5.21 6.04 7.40
N TYR A 146 -5.77 4.83 7.38
CA TYR A 146 -7.20 4.59 7.31
C TYR A 146 -7.69 3.92 8.59
N PHE A 147 -8.88 4.28 9.02
CA PHE A 147 -9.61 3.59 10.05
C PHE A 147 -11.07 3.42 9.60
N ALA A 148 -11.55 2.16 9.59
CA ALA A 148 -12.89 1.81 9.15
C ALA A 148 -13.27 2.43 7.78
N GLY A 149 -12.37 2.38 6.80
CA GLY A 149 -12.56 2.87 5.42
C GLY A 149 -12.48 4.39 5.25
N LYS A 150 -12.06 5.12 6.29
CA LYS A 150 -11.93 6.58 6.25
C LYS A 150 -10.50 6.99 6.58
N LEU A 151 -10.01 8.04 5.93
CA LEU A 151 -8.75 8.67 6.34
C LEU A 151 -8.84 9.10 7.81
N ASP A 152 -7.87 8.64 8.61
CA ASP A 152 -7.81 8.93 10.05
C ASP A 152 -6.34 8.97 10.50
N GLY A 153 -5.94 10.12 11.05
CA GLY A 153 -4.56 10.38 11.42
C GLY A 153 -3.78 11.23 10.41
N PRO A 154 -2.44 11.17 10.43
CA PRO A 154 -1.59 11.97 9.56
C PRO A 154 -1.64 11.49 8.11
N SER A 155 -1.65 12.46 7.18
CA SER A 155 -1.49 12.28 5.73
C SER A 155 -0.30 13.12 5.27
N LYS A 156 0.60 12.53 4.50
CA LYS A 156 1.76 13.20 3.93
C LYS A 156 1.86 12.93 2.44
N ILE A 157 2.11 13.98 1.69
CA ILE A 157 2.47 13.95 0.27
C ILE A 157 3.89 14.45 0.15
N PHE A 158 4.70 13.77 -0.66
CA PHE A 158 6.11 14.07 -0.83
C PHE A 158 6.39 14.51 -2.26
N TYR A 159 7.39 15.33 -2.45
CA TYR A 159 8.04 15.55 -3.73
C TYR A 159 8.84 14.31 -4.14
N SER A 160 9.16 14.21 -5.44
CA SER A 160 9.95 13.09 -5.99
C SER A 160 11.40 13.03 -5.49
N ASP A 161 11.88 14.07 -4.82
CA ASP A 161 13.17 14.10 -4.12
C ASP A 161 13.08 13.63 -2.65
N GLY A 162 11.85 13.37 -2.13
CA GLY A 162 11.58 12.85 -0.80
C GLY A 162 11.28 13.93 0.24
N ARG A 163 11.30 15.23 -0.11
CA ARG A 163 10.88 16.30 0.79
C ARG A 163 9.35 16.32 0.92
N ILE A 164 8.84 16.72 2.07
CA ILE A 164 7.40 16.87 2.28
C ILE A 164 6.88 18.02 1.42
N GLN A 165 5.82 17.75 0.66
CA GLN A 165 5.07 18.72 -0.11
C GLN A 165 3.85 19.21 0.66
N VAL A 166 3.07 18.28 1.25
CA VAL A 166 1.88 18.58 2.05
C VAL A 166 1.84 17.64 3.24
N GLN A 167 1.46 18.16 4.40
CA GLN A 167 1.15 17.37 5.58
C GLN A 167 -0.19 17.84 6.14
N SER A 168 -1.09 16.92 6.40
CA SER A 168 -2.44 17.18 6.94
C SER A 168 -2.76 16.19 8.05
N ILE A 169 -3.76 16.53 8.86
CA ILE A 169 -4.34 15.59 9.85
C ILE A 169 -5.81 15.38 9.49
N TYR A 170 -6.22 14.12 9.49
CA TYR A 170 -7.59 13.70 9.26
C TYR A 170 -8.19 13.06 10.51
N GLN A 171 -9.48 13.24 10.68
CA GLN A 171 -10.29 12.55 11.67
C GLN A 171 -11.59 12.12 11.01
N SER A 172 -11.85 10.80 10.98
CA SER A 172 -13.06 10.22 10.39
C SER A 172 -13.36 10.72 8.95
N GLY A 173 -12.32 10.86 8.11
CA GLY A 173 -12.38 11.28 6.72
C GLY A 173 -12.41 12.80 6.50
N LYS A 174 -12.39 13.60 7.56
CA LYS A 174 -12.39 15.07 7.45
C LYS A 174 -11.04 15.62 7.93
N LYS A 175 -10.54 16.66 7.26
CA LYS A 175 -9.38 17.39 7.75
C LYS A 175 -9.72 18.01 9.11
N ASN A 176 -8.85 17.79 10.10
CA ASN A 176 -9.04 18.29 11.47
C ASN A 176 -7.67 18.60 12.09
N GLY A 177 -7.35 19.87 12.26
CA GLY A 177 -6.04 20.35 12.67
C GLY A 177 -5.30 21.09 11.55
N LEU A 178 -3.99 21.19 11.67
CA LEU A 178 -3.13 21.91 10.73
C LEU A 178 -2.87 21.12 9.45
N GLU A 179 -2.97 21.82 8.32
CA GLU A 179 -2.39 21.44 7.06
C GLU A 179 -1.28 22.41 6.69
N ASN A 180 -0.10 21.91 6.48
CA ASN A 180 1.05 22.64 5.99
C ASN A 180 1.43 22.16 4.59
N ALA A 181 1.80 23.09 3.72
CA ALA A 181 2.41 22.78 2.45
C ALA A 181 3.65 23.61 2.19
N TRP A 182 4.56 23.06 1.45
CA TRP A 182 5.85 23.66 1.12
C TRP A 182 6.03 23.72 -0.39
N TYR A 183 6.78 24.70 -0.84
CA TYR A 183 7.31 24.75 -2.20
C TYR A 183 8.45 23.76 -2.36
N ASP A 184 8.82 23.50 -3.61
CA ASP A 184 9.98 22.67 -3.97
C ASP A 184 11.33 23.23 -3.48
N ASN A 185 11.41 24.52 -3.17
CA ASN A 185 12.56 25.16 -2.51
C ASN A 185 12.55 25.03 -0.99
N GLY A 186 11.60 24.28 -0.40
CA GLY A 186 11.46 24.04 1.04
C GLY A 186 10.81 25.15 1.83
N LYS A 187 10.45 26.28 1.22
CA LYS A 187 9.74 27.37 1.92
C LYS A 187 8.28 27.03 2.08
N LEU A 188 7.69 27.45 3.20
CA LEU A 188 6.28 27.28 3.51
C LEU A 188 5.43 27.99 2.43
N ARG A 189 4.43 27.28 1.90
CA ARG A 189 3.49 27.75 0.88
C ARG A 189 2.16 28.16 1.48
N TRP A 190 1.60 27.33 2.38
CA TRP A 190 0.43 27.66 3.17
C TRP A 190 0.44 26.91 4.49
N GLU A 191 -0.29 27.47 5.44
CA GLU A 191 -0.73 26.87 6.69
C GLU A 191 -2.23 27.12 6.81
N ILE A 192 -3.00 26.04 6.95
CA ILE A 192 -4.46 26.09 7.03
C ILE A 192 -4.87 25.29 8.26
N PHE A 193 -5.67 25.92 9.13
CA PHE A 193 -6.28 25.22 10.26
C PHE A 193 -7.71 24.80 9.90
N TYR A 194 -7.96 23.52 10.03
CA TYR A 194 -9.26 22.91 9.79
C TYR A 194 -9.89 22.43 11.09
N GLU A 195 -11.20 22.54 11.16
CA GLU A 195 -12.04 21.93 12.19
C GLU A 195 -13.22 21.25 11.48
N GLU A 196 -13.35 19.94 11.64
CA GLU A 196 -14.36 19.09 10.98
C GLU A 196 -14.47 19.33 9.47
N GLY A 197 -13.37 19.51 8.78
CA GLY A 197 -13.27 19.76 7.35
C GLY A 197 -13.51 21.20 6.91
N LYS A 198 -13.82 22.12 7.85
CA LYS A 198 -14.04 23.53 7.55
C LYS A 198 -12.78 24.33 7.87
N ILE A 199 -12.41 25.24 6.96
CA ILE A 199 -11.29 26.16 7.18
C ILE A 199 -11.67 27.16 8.25
N LYS A 200 -10.86 27.25 9.30
CA LYS A 200 -10.98 28.25 10.38
C LYS A 200 -9.94 29.36 10.23
N ASN A 201 -8.75 29.02 9.76
CA ASN A 201 -7.69 29.97 9.51
C ASN A 201 -6.87 29.56 8.31
N LYS A 202 -6.26 30.53 7.62
CA LYS A 202 -5.46 30.28 6.43
C LYS A 202 -4.41 31.37 6.28
N LEU A 203 -3.16 30.95 6.17
CA LEU A 203 -2.02 31.80 5.84
C LEU A 203 -1.36 31.28 4.57
N ARG A 204 -0.85 32.17 3.76
CA ARG A 204 -0.16 31.86 2.50
C ARG A 204 1.11 32.67 2.33
N TRP A 205 2.08 32.07 1.71
CA TRP A 205 3.35 32.68 1.35
C TRP A 205 3.65 32.47 -0.12
N LYS A 206 4.41 33.37 -0.71
CA LYS A 206 4.99 33.23 -2.04
C LYS A 206 6.23 32.34 -1.98
N SER A 207 6.73 31.89 -3.13
CA SER A 207 7.92 31.05 -3.22
C SER A 207 9.21 31.73 -2.74
N ASP A 208 9.23 33.07 -2.67
CA ASP A 208 10.32 33.83 -2.08
C ASP A 208 10.24 33.86 -0.52
N GLY A 209 9.14 33.36 0.06
CA GLY A 209 8.88 33.33 1.52
C GLY A 209 8.16 34.57 2.05
N THR A 210 7.80 35.53 1.19
CA THR A 210 7.01 36.69 1.62
C THR A 210 5.53 36.32 1.76
N PRO A 211 4.78 36.88 2.75
CA PRO A 211 3.35 36.66 2.86
C PRO A 211 2.59 37.05 1.58
N SER A 212 1.64 36.19 1.13
CA SER A 212 0.84 36.47 -0.08
C SER A 212 -0.30 37.45 0.20
N GLU A 213 -0.76 37.52 1.45
CA GLU A 213 -1.86 38.42 1.89
C GLU A 213 -1.46 39.10 3.19
N LYS A 214 -1.89 40.35 3.39
CA LYS A 214 -1.76 41.00 4.69
C LYS A 214 -2.58 40.19 5.71
N LYS A 215 -1.95 39.87 6.85
CA LYS A 215 -2.62 39.22 7.99
C LYS A 215 -3.95 39.96 8.26
N LEU A 216 -5.08 39.32 8.03
CA LEU A 216 -6.35 39.84 8.53
C LEU A 216 -6.24 39.86 10.06
N PRO A 217 -6.66 40.94 10.70
CA PRO A 217 -6.63 41.00 12.15
C PRO A 217 -7.51 39.91 12.72
N THR A 218 -6.95 39.12 13.64
CA THR A 218 -7.67 38.11 14.40
C THR A 218 -8.80 38.82 15.14
N ILE A 219 -10.02 38.65 14.69
CA ILE A 219 -11.19 39.06 15.47
C ILE A 219 -11.40 37.94 16.48
N PHE A 220 -11.13 38.24 17.75
CA PHE A 220 -11.40 37.37 18.90
C PHE A 220 -12.90 37.25 19.13
#